data_f81225a20f761caf102ebaa967b96972
#
_entry.id   f81225a20f761caf102ebaa967b96972
#
_cell.length_a   1.000
_cell.length_b   1.000
_cell.length_c   1.000
_cell.angle_alpha   90.00
_cell.angle_beta   90.00
_cell.angle_gamma   90.00
#
_symmetry.space_group_name_H-M   'P 1'
#
loop_
_entity.id
_entity.type
_entity.pdbx_description
1 polymer ?
#
loop_
_entity_poly.entity_id
_entity_poly.type
_entity_poly.pdbx_seq_one_letter_code
_entity_poly.pdbx_strand_id
1 'polypeptide(L)'
;MAVLTDDQIDAALPDLDGWEHSDGALRRSIKFPAFLDGIDAVRRVGEHAEDKDHHPDIDIRWRTVTFALVTHSEGGITDKDVAMARDINGIVGNP
;
A
#
# COMPACT_ATOMS: atom_id res chain seq x y z
N MET A 1 11.47 13.78 6.18
CA MET A 1 10.07 13.87 5.75
C MET A 1 9.16 14.02 6.93
N ALA A 2 8.16 14.88 6.82
CA ALA A 2 7.23 15.10 7.92
C ALA A 2 6.13 14.04 7.91
N VAL A 3 5.74 13.59 9.10
CA VAL A 3 4.55 12.76 9.27
C VAL A 3 3.32 13.59 8.92
N LEU A 4 2.42 13.01 8.11
CA LEU A 4 1.18 13.68 7.72
C LEU A 4 0.20 13.71 8.89
N THR A 5 -0.57 14.80 8.97
CA THR A 5 -1.69 14.88 9.92
C THR A 5 -2.84 14.02 9.43
N ASP A 6 -3.79 13.72 10.32
CA ASP A 6 -5.00 12.96 9.93
C ASP A 6 -5.76 13.70 8.84
N ASP A 7 -5.86 15.03 8.90
CA ASP A 7 -6.53 15.81 7.86
C ASP A 7 -5.82 15.71 6.50
N GLN A 8 -4.48 15.69 6.50
CA GLN A 8 -3.70 15.53 5.28
C GLN A 8 -3.89 14.14 4.68
N ILE A 9 -3.95 13.11 5.52
CA ILE A 9 -4.21 11.73 5.08
C ILE A 9 -5.61 11.65 4.48
N ASP A 10 -6.61 12.18 5.17
CA ASP A 10 -8.00 12.18 4.68
C ASP A 10 -8.13 12.91 3.35
N ALA A 11 -7.37 13.98 3.14
CA ALA A 11 -7.36 14.72 1.88
C ALA A 11 -6.72 13.90 0.74
N ALA A 12 -5.79 13.00 1.03
CA ALA A 12 -5.13 12.17 0.03
C ALA A 12 -5.97 10.95 -0.38
N LEU A 13 -6.77 10.40 0.53
CA LEU A 13 -7.50 9.15 0.32
C LEU A 13 -8.43 9.13 -0.90
N PRO A 14 -9.13 10.22 -1.28
CA PRO A 14 -9.97 10.17 -2.48
C PRO A 14 -9.24 9.78 -3.77
N ASP A 15 -7.94 10.03 -3.86
CA ASP A 15 -7.11 9.66 -5.01
C ASP A 15 -6.49 8.26 -4.88
N LEU A 16 -6.75 7.58 -3.77
CA LEU A 16 -6.15 6.28 -3.45
C LEU A 16 -7.24 5.22 -3.38
N ASP A 17 -7.79 4.83 -4.53
CA ASP A 17 -8.87 3.86 -4.61
C ASP A 17 -8.57 2.58 -3.83
N GLY A 18 -9.48 2.20 -2.94
CA GLY A 18 -9.37 0.98 -2.16
C GLY A 18 -8.53 1.10 -0.90
N TRP A 19 -7.84 2.20 -0.71
CA TRP A 19 -7.03 2.42 0.48
C TRP A 19 -7.82 3.07 1.60
N GLU A 20 -7.49 2.72 2.84
CA GLU A 20 -8.07 3.34 4.02
C GLU A 20 -6.97 3.62 5.04
N HIS A 21 -7.24 4.55 5.94
CA HIS A 21 -6.36 4.84 7.08
C HIS A 21 -6.90 4.08 8.29
N SER A 22 -6.17 3.08 8.74
CA SER A 22 -6.55 2.29 9.92
C SER A 22 -5.31 1.81 10.66
N ASP A 23 -5.41 1.80 11.99
CA ASP A 23 -4.34 1.32 12.87
C ASP A 23 -2.97 1.95 12.55
N GLY A 24 -2.96 3.25 12.27
CA GLY A 24 -1.75 4.01 12.03
C GLY A 24 -1.05 3.75 10.70
N ALA A 25 -1.73 3.12 9.75
CA ALA A 25 -1.16 2.80 8.43
C ALA A 25 -2.19 3.04 7.32
N LEU A 26 -1.70 3.15 6.09
CA LEU A 26 -2.55 3.07 4.91
C LEU A 26 -2.67 1.59 4.54
N ARG A 27 -3.89 1.08 4.37
CA ARG A 27 -4.14 -0.34 4.11
C ARG A 27 -5.06 -0.51 2.91
N ARG A 28 -4.75 -1.52 2.11
CA ARG A 28 -5.64 -1.98 1.03
C ARG A 28 -5.65 -3.50 1.00
N SER A 29 -6.84 -4.10 0.99
CA SER A 29 -7.02 -5.55 0.80
C SER A 29 -7.59 -5.79 -0.59
N ILE A 30 -7.00 -6.73 -1.33
CA ILE A 30 -7.40 -7.06 -2.69
C ILE A 30 -7.64 -8.55 -2.77
N LYS A 31 -8.82 -8.96 -3.27
CA LYS A 31 -9.11 -10.35 -3.56
C LYS A 31 -8.84 -10.61 -5.03
N PHE A 32 -7.88 -11.48 -5.31
CA PHE A 32 -7.50 -11.82 -6.69
C PHE A 32 -8.33 -12.97 -7.23
N PRO A 33 -8.45 -13.11 -8.58
CA PRO A 33 -9.19 -14.23 -9.18
C PRO A 33 -8.62 -15.60 -8.84
N ALA A 34 -7.28 -15.68 -8.67
CA ALA A 34 -6.59 -16.91 -8.31
C ALA A 34 -5.42 -16.61 -7.37
N PHE A 35 -4.98 -17.62 -6.61
CA PHE A 35 -3.87 -17.47 -5.67
C PHE A 35 -2.60 -16.96 -6.35
N LEU A 36 -2.23 -17.55 -7.49
CA LEU A 36 -1.00 -17.17 -8.18
C LEU A 36 -1.07 -15.74 -8.76
N ASP A 37 -2.25 -15.22 -9.06
CA ASP A 37 -2.39 -13.83 -9.47
C ASP A 37 -2.00 -12.88 -8.35
N GLY A 38 -2.38 -13.23 -7.12
CA GLY A 38 -1.98 -12.46 -5.94
C GLY A 38 -0.47 -12.56 -5.69
N ILE A 39 0.10 -13.74 -5.83
CA ILE A 39 1.54 -13.95 -5.67
C ILE A 39 2.33 -13.15 -6.71
N ASP A 40 1.87 -13.14 -7.96
CA ASP A 40 2.49 -12.33 -9.01
C ASP A 40 2.43 -10.84 -8.70
N ALA A 41 1.29 -10.36 -8.21
CA ALA A 41 1.15 -8.97 -7.80
C ALA A 41 2.12 -8.62 -6.67
N VAL A 42 2.25 -9.49 -5.66
CA VAL A 42 3.21 -9.31 -4.56
C VAL A 42 4.63 -9.21 -5.09
N ARG A 43 5.01 -10.07 -6.04
CA ARG A 43 6.35 -10.02 -6.64
C ARG A 43 6.60 -8.67 -7.31
N ARG A 44 5.65 -8.20 -8.11
CA ARG A 44 5.80 -6.92 -8.83
C ARG A 44 5.85 -5.73 -7.86
N VAL A 45 5.02 -5.74 -6.83
CA VAL A 45 5.06 -4.73 -5.78
C VAL A 45 6.39 -4.78 -5.03
N GLY A 46 6.86 -6.00 -4.73
CA GLY A 46 8.13 -6.20 -4.05
C GLY A 46 9.32 -5.64 -4.82
N GLU A 47 9.35 -5.86 -6.14
CA GLU A 47 10.41 -5.31 -6.99
C GLU A 47 10.39 -3.78 -6.97
N HIS A 48 9.20 -3.19 -7.04
CA HIS A 48 9.05 -1.74 -6.99
C HIS A 48 9.46 -1.17 -5.62
N ALA A 49 9.08 -1.87 -4.54
CA ALA A 49 9.43 -1.47 -3.18
C ALA A 49 10.95 -1.46 -2.96
N GLU A 50 11.66 -2.46 -3.52
CA GLU A 50 13.12 -2.50 -3.48
C GLU A 50 13.74 -1.33 -4.26
N ASP A 51 13.19 -1.01 -5.41
CA ASP A 51 13.66 0.11 -6.23
C ASP A 51 13.50 1.44 -5.51
N LYS A 52 12.40 1.61 -4.77
CA LYS A 52 12.10 2.84 -4.04
C LYS A 52 12.65 2.85 -2.61
N ASP A 53 13.21 1.74 -2.16
CA ASP A 53 13.67 1.56 -0.77
C ASP A 53 12.58 1.94 0.24
N HIS A 54 11.34 1.53 -0.03
CA HIS A 54 10.19 1.76 0.84
C HIS A 54 9.25 0.57 0.75
N HIS A 55 9.19 -0.23 1.82
CA HIS A 55 8.58 -1.55 1.79
C HIS A 55 7.25 -1.59 2.52
N PRO A 56 6.17 -2.06 1.87
CA PRO A 56 4.91 -2.33 2.57
C PRO A 56 5.01 -3.59 3.42
N ASP A 57 4.18 -3.66 4.45
CA ASP A 57 3.87 -4.94 5.07
C ASP A 57 2.88 -5.66 4.15
N ILE A 58 3.04 -6.96 3.99
CA ILE A 58 2.22 -7.75 3.07
C ILE A 58 1.67 -8.96 3.80
N ASP A 59 0.34 -9.10 3.81
CA ASP A 59 -0.36 -10.24 4.38
C ASP A 59 -1.06 -10.98 3.25
N ILE A 60 -0.79 -12.28 3.13
CA ILE A 60 -1.36 -13.11 2.08
C ILE A 60 -2.21 -14.19 2.72
N ARG A 61 -3.51 -14.16 2.44
CA ARG A 61 -4.45 -15.17 2.92
C ARG A 61 -5.23 -15.71 1.74
N TRP A 62 -4.77 -16.85 1.22
CA TRP A 62 -5.27 -17.46 0.00
C TRP A 62 -5.25 -16.43 -1.15
N ARG A 63 -6.40 -15.96 -1.62
CA ARG A 63 -6.51 -14.99 -2.72
C ARG A 63 -6.53 -13.54 -2.27
N THR A 64 -6.61 -13.29 -0.96
CA THR A 64 -6.68 -11.94 -0.42
C THR A 64 -5.30 -11.48 0.03
N VAL A 65 -4.83 -10.40 -0.57
CA VAL A 65 -3.55 -9.77 -0.23
C VAL A 65 -3.84 -8.41 0.37
N THR A 66 -3.26 -8.16 1.54
CA THR A 66 -3.37 -6.86 2.21
C THR A 66 -2.00 -6.20 2.24
N PHE A 67 -1.94 -4.99 1.70
CA PHE A 67 -0.76 -4.14 1.78
C PHE A 67 -0.98 -3.09 2.86
N ALA A 68 0.03 -2.86 3.70
CA ALA A 68 -0.01 -1.83 4.73
C ALA A 68 1.25 -0.98 4.63
N LEU A 69 1.07 0.34 4.66
CA LEU A 69 2.14 1.30 4.47
C LEU A 69 2.24 2.25 5.67
N VAL A 70 3.44 2.37 6.17
CA VAL A 70 3.80 3.36 7.20
C VAL A 70 5.30 3.60 7.07
N THR A 71 5.75 4.80 7.39
CA THR A 71 7.18 5.12 7.37
C THR A 71 7.74 4.97 8.78
N HIS A 72 8.25 3.78 9.09
CA HIS A 72 8.70 3.43 10.45
C HIS A 72 9.78 4.39 10.97
N SER A 73 10.71 4.80 10.12
CA SER A 73 11.79 5.70 10.51
C SER A 73 11.30 7.08 10.94
N GLU A 74 10.09 7.47 10.53
CA GLU A 74 9.47 8.75 10.89
C GLU A 74 8.36 8.59 11.92
N GLY A 75 7.99 7.36 12.24
CA GLY A 75 6.95 7.08 13.22
C GLY A 75 5.53 7.32 12.76
N GLY A 76 5.26 7.31 11.47
CA GLY A 76 3.92 7.53 10.95
C GLY A 76 3.84 7.55 9.43
N ILE A 77 2.67 7.89 8.92
CA ILE A 77 2.42 7.97 7.48
C ILE A 77 3.02 9.26 6.93
N THR A 78 3.75 9.14 5.81
CA THR A 78 4.38 10.28 5.13
C THR A 78 3.98 10.29 3.65
N ASP A 79 4.47 11.27 2.90
CA ASP A 79 4.29 11.34 1.45
C ASP A 79 4.82 10.10 0.72
N LYS A 80 5.81 9.42 1.29
CA LYS A 80 6.34 8.16 0.71
C LYS A 80 5.26 7.09 0.68
N ASP A 81 4.43 7.02 1.72
CA ASP A 81 3.34 6.04 1.80
C ASP A 81 2.25 6.35 0.80
N VAL A 82 1.88 7.62 0.68
CA VAL A 82 0.88 8.06 -0.29
C VAL A 82 1.35 7.76 -1.72
N ALA A 83 2.60 8.06 -2.03
CA ALA A 83 3.18 7.78 -3.35
C ALA A 83 3.22 6.27 -3.63
N MET A 84 3.63 5.46 -2.64
CA MET A 84 3.69 4.01 -2.79
C MET A 84 2.28 3.41 -2.96
N ALA A 85 1.28 3.90 -2.23
CA ALA A 85 -0.10 3.46 -2.39
C ALA A 85 -0.60 3.70 -3.82
N ARG A 86 -0.30 4.87 -4.37
CA ARG A 86 -0.64 5.21 -5.76
C ARG A 86 0.07 4.27 -6.74
N ASP A 87 1.35 4.01 -6.50
CA ASP A 87 2.15 3.12 -7.35
C ASP A 87 1.63 1.69 -7.30
N ILE A 88 1.28 1.19 -6.11
CA ILE A 88 0.68 -0.15 -5.95
C ILE A 88 -0.61 -0.25 -6.75
N ASN A 89 -1.47 0.76 -6.70
CA ASN A 89 -2.71 0.77 -7.50
C ASN A 89 -2.41 0.65 -9.00
N GLY A 90 -1.38 1.32 -9.48
CA GLY A 90 -0.96 1.21 -10.87
C GLY A 90 -0.43 -0.18 -11.25
N ILE A 91 0.28 -0.82 -10.32
CA ILE A 91 0.87 -2.15 -10.52
C ILE A 91 -0.19 -3.24 -10.52
N VAL A 92 -1.08 -3.24 -9.53
CA VAL A 92 -2.08 -4.32 -9.40
C VAL A 92 -3.27 -4.16 -10.33
N GLY A 93 -3.57 -2.94 -10.77
CA GLY A 93 -4.72 -2.66 -11.64
C GLY A 93 -6.04 -2.96 -10.94
N ASN A 94 -7.01 -3.46 -11.72
CA ASN A 94 -8.32 -3.89 -11.24
C ASN A 94 -8.44 -5.41 -11.43
N PRO A 95 -8.00 -6.20 -10.44
CA PRO A 95 -8.06 -7.65 -10.57
C PRO A 95 -9.49 -8.22 -10.52
#